data_ed6287ec8976b71df53115b1a2202cbe
#
_entry.id   ed6287ec8976b71df53115b1a2202cbe
#
_cell.length_a   1.000
_cell.length_b   1.000
_cell.length_c   1.000
_cell.angle_alpha   90.00
_cell.angle_beta   90.00
_cell.angle_gamma   90.00
#
_symmetry.space_group_name_H-M   'P 1'
#
loop_
_entity.id
_entity.type
_entity.pdbx_description
1 polymer ?
#
loop_
_entity_poly.entity_id
_entity_poly.type
_entity_poly.pdbx_seq_one_letter_code
_entity_poly.pdbx_strand_id
1 'polypeptide(L)'
;GFPNVREHSLRDIWFDSEGFNRYRGTGWMKEPCSSCEYKEQDLGGCRCQAFLIAQDADAADPVCVKSPHHGKVLAAVEQAEKAAAAPRVTEHPLVFRDAPNSRRLARSGV
;
A
#
# COMPACT_ATOMS: atom_id res chain seq x y z
N GLY A 1 -17.77 1.08 -0.50
CA GLY A 1 -17.46 -0.24 -1.03
C GLY A 1 -17.42 -0.27 -2.56
N PHE A 2 -16.98 -1.38 -3.13
CA PHE A 2 -17.01 -1.57 -4.58
C PHE A 2 -18.32 -2.26 -4.99
N PRO A 3 -18.96 -1.85 -6.09
CA PRO A 3 -20.15 -2.51 -6.59
C PRO A 3 -19.84 -3.93 -7.08
N ASN A 4 -20.88 -4.81 -6.99
CA ASN A 4 -20.73 -6.20 -7.35
C ASN A 4 -20.94 -6.40 -8.86
N VAL A 5 -20.07 -7.16 -9.52
CA VAL A 5 -20.17 -7.49 -10.96
C VAL A 5 -21.43 -8.30 -11.34
N ARG A 6 -22.13 -8.87 -10.35
CA ARG A 6 -23.41 -9.57 -10.58
C ARG A 6 -24.59 -8.61 -10.71
N GLU A 7 -24.43 -7.36 -10.25
CA GLU A 7 -25.47 -6.34 -10.19
C GLU A 7 -25.19 -5.17 -11.14
N HIS A 8 -23.91 -4.94 -11.44
CA HIS A 8 -23.44 -3.84 -12.26
C HIS A 8 -22.51 -4.33 -13.36
N SER A 9 -22.56 -3.70 -14.54
CA SER A 9 -21.60 -4.00 -15.59
C SER A 9 -20.18 -3.61 -15.20
N LEU A 10 -19.17 -4.29 -15.74
CA LEU A 10 -17.76 -3.89 -15.54
C LEU A 10 -17.48 -2.46 -16.00
N ARG A 11 -18.19 -2.01 -17.05
CA ARG A 11 -18.10 -0.65 -17.56
C ARG A 11 -18.55 0.35 -16.48
N ASP A 12 -19.74 0.13 -15.90
CA ASP A 12 -20.31 1.03 -14.90
C ASP A 12 -19.43 1.03 -13.63
N ILE A 13 -18.94 -0.15 -13.22
CA ILE A 13 -18.00 -0.27 -12.09
C ILE A 13 -16.74 0.56 -12.35
N TRP A 14 -16.17 0.47 -13.54
CA TRP A 14 -14.90 1.15 -13.87
C TRP A 14 -15.06 2.66 -14.02
N PHE A 15 -16.12 3.11 -14.70
CA PHE A 15 -16.28 4.51 -15.05
C PHE A 15 -17.09 5.31 -14.02
N ASP A 16 -18.05 4.70 -13.37
CA ASP A 16 -19.08 5.41 -12.60
C ASP A 16 -19.00 5.14 -11.10
N SER A 17 -18.28 4.08 -10.64
CA SER A 17 -18.19 3.79 -9.23
C SER A 17 -17.25 4.73 -8.48
N GLU A 18 -17.67 5.11 -7.28
CA GLU A 18 -16.86 5.94 -6.37
C GLU A 18 -15.49 5.32 -6.07
N GLY A 19 -15.44 4.00 -5.81
CA GLY A 19 -14.22 3.30 -5.46
C GLY A 19 -13.13 3.41 -6.53
N PHE A 20 -13.51 3.28 -7.82
CA PHE A 20 -12.55 3.42 -8.92
C PHE A 20 -12.26 4.88 -9.30
N ASN A 21 -13.17 5.80 -8.99
CA ASN A 21 -12.98 7.22 -9.33
C ASN A 21 -12.29 8.01 -8.22
N ARG A 22 -12.23 7.49 -6.99
CA ARG A 22 -11.72 8.20 -5.80
C ARG A 22 -10.35 8.84 -6.02
N TYR A 23 -9.44 8.15 -6.70
CA TYR A 23 -8.06 8.59 -6.91
C TYR A 23 -7.74 8.97 -8.36
N ARG A 24 -8.75 9.20 -9.19
CA ARG A 24 -8.55 9.70 -10.55
C ARG A 24 -8.35 11.22 -10.54
N GLY A 25 -7.37 11.68 -11.33
CA GLY A 25 -6.98 13.10 -11.33
C GLY A 25 -6.29 13.52 -10.03
N THR A 26 -6.24 14.81 -9.78
CA THR A 26 -5.50 15.41 -8.66
C THR A 26 -6.38 16.13 -7.63
N GLY A 27 -7.69 16.25 -7.90
CA GLY A 27 -8.63 17.00 -7.07
C GLY A 27 -8.87 16.43 -5.65
N TRP A 28 -8.54 15.17 -5.42
CA TRP A 28 -8.66 14.49 -4.13
C TRP A 28 -7.46 14.76 -3.20
N MET A 29 -6.35 15.28 -3.75
CA MET A 29 -5.09 15.43 -3.02
C MET A 29 -5.19 16.49 -1.93
N LYS A 30 -4.64 16.15 -0.76
CA LYS A 30 -4.41 17.07 0.36
C LYS A 30 -3.00 17.68 0.26
N GLU A 31 -2.73 18.70 1.07
CA GLU A 31 -1.36 19.20 1.24
C GLU A 31 -0.45 18.13 1.85
N PRO A 32 0.82 18.07 1.43
CA PRO A 32 1.54 18.96 0.51
C PRO A 32 1.40 18.60 -0.98
N CYS A 33 0.66 17.54 -1.34
CA CYS A 33 0.55 17.08 -2.73
C CYS A 33 -0.27 18.03 -3.60
N SER A 34 -1.32 18.64 -3.08
CA SER A 34 -2.22 19.54 -3.83
C SER A 34 -1.49 20.75 -4.43
N SER A 35 -0.50 21.28 -3.72
CA SER A 35 0.34 22.39 -4.19
C SER A 35 1.68 21.96 -4.78
N CYS A 36 1.96 20.65 -4.85
CA CYS A 36 3.24 20.13 -5.33
C CYS A 36 3.38 20.30 -6.85
N GLU A 37 4.55 20.75 -7.31
CA GLU A 37 4.86 20.85 -8.73
C GLU A 37 4.89 19.51 -9.48
N TYR A 38 5.12 18.42 -8.74
CA TYR A 38 5.17 17.05 -9.28
C TYR A 38 3.83 16.29 -9.21
N LYS A 39 2.77 16.91 -8.73
CA LYS A 39 1.48 16.23 -8.48
C LYS A 39 0.89 15.48 -9.67
N GLU A 40 1.12 15.98 -10.90
CA GLU A 40 0.65 15.34 -12.13
C GLU A 40 1.56 14.18 -12.58
N GLN A 41 2.76 14.07 -12.01
CA GLN A 41 3.73 13.03 -12.34
C GLN A 41 3.70 11.87 -11.35
N ASP A 42 3.72 12.18 -10.06
CA ASP A 42 3.76 11.18 -8.98
C ASP A 42 2.39 10.79 -8.45
N LEU A 43 1.35 11.59 -8.76
CA LEU A 43 -0.04 11.40 -8.33
C LEU A 43 -0.16 11.17 -6.81
N GLY A 44 0.69 11.83 -6.03
CA GLY A 44 0.71 11.74 -4.56
C GLY A 44 1.35 10.47 -4.00
N GLY A 45 1.95 9.62 -4.85
CA GLY A 45 2.63 8.39 -4.46
C GLY A 45 1.70 7.22 -4.16
N CYS A 46 2.14 6.27 -3.35
CA CYS A 46 1.43 5.01 -3.08
C CYS A 46 0.34 5.15 -2.02
N ARG A 47 -0.92 4.94 -2.41
CA ARG A 47 -2.09 5.01 -1.50
C ARG A 47 -2.08 3.92 -0.42
N CYS A 48 -1.53 2.74 -0.74
CA CYS A 48 -1.39 1.65 0.22
C CYS A 48 -0.37 2.01 1.31
N GLN A 49 0.76 2.62 0.96
CA GLN A 49 1.74 3.10 1.94
C GLN A 49 1.18 4.24 2.79
N ALA A 50 0.49 5.19 2.18
CA ALA A 50 -0.19 6.24 2.91
C ALA A 50 -1.17 5.66 3.94
N PHE A 51 -2.02 4.71 3.54
CA PHE A 51 -2.95 4.06 4.45
C PHE A 51 -2.23 3.27 5.57
N LEU A 52 -1.25 2.43 5.23
CA LEU A 52 -0.60 1.55 6.20
C LEU A 52 0.24 2.33 7.23
N ILE A 53 0.95 3.37 6.80
CA ILE A 53 1.92 4.08 7.63
C ILE A 53 1.28 5.30 8.29
N ALA A 54 0.50 6.09 7.55
CA ALA A 54 -0.16 7.29 8.04
C ALA A 54 -1.58 7.06 8.55
N GLN A 55 -2.18 5.87 8.32
CA GLN A 55 -3.58 5.53 8.60
C GLN A 55 -4.59 6.43 7.86
N ASP A 56 -4.15 7.04 6.77
CA ASP A 56 -4.95 7.89 5.90
C ASP A 56 -4.53 7.67 4.44
N ALA A 57 -5.39 7.06 3.65
CA ALA A 57 -5.13 6.80 2.24
C ALA A 57 -5.08 8.06 1.37
N ASP A 58 -5.57 9.20 1.86
CA ASP A 58 -5.54 10.49 1.17
C ASP A 58 -4.31 11.33 1.56
N ALA A 59 -3.52 10.89 2.55
CA ALA A 59 -2.29 11.56 2.94
C ALA A 59 -1.22 11.47 1.84
N ALA A 60 -0.24 12.37 1.87
CA ALA A 60 0.97 12.24 1.07
C ALA A 60 1.70 10.95 1.40
N ASP A 61 2.22 10.27 0.39
CA ASP A 61 3.02 9.06 0.60
C ASP A 61 4.15 9.33 1.60
N PRO A 62 4.25 8.55 2.69
CA PRO A 62 5.30 8.75 3.70
C PRO A 62 6.74 8.62 3.18
N VAL A 63 6.96 7.97 2.03
CA VAL A 63 8.28 7.92 1.39
C VAL A 63 8.68 9.29 0.83
N CYS A 64 7.72 10.14 0.48
CA CYS A 64 7.99 11.50 0.04
C CYS A 64 8.56 12.34 1.20
N VAL A 65 9.71 13.00 0.95
CA VAL A 65 10.36 13.87 1.94
C VAL A 65 9.51 15.06 2.38
N LYS A 66 8.54 15.46 1.55
CA LYS A 66 7.57 16.54 1.89
C LYS A 66 6.43 16.03 2.78
N SER A 67 6.29 14.70 2.95
CA SER A 67 5.22 14.13 3.79
C SER A 67 5.45 14.42 5.27
N PRO A 68 4.43 14.86 6.03
CA PRO A 68 4.53 15.01 7.48
C PRO A 68 4.77 13.68 8.20
N HIS A 69 4.57 12.55 7.51
CA HIS A 69 4.78 11.20 8.04
C HIS A 69 6.13 10.58 7.63
N HIS A 70 7.00 11.31 6.92
CA HIS A 70 8.29 10.80 6.45
C HIS A 70 9.19 10.28 7.58
N GLY A 71 9.13 10.89 8.75
CA GLY A 71 9.88 10.43 9.93
C GLY A 71 9.57 8.99 10.35
N LYS A 72 8.36 8.47 10.08
CA LYS A 72 8.02 7.06 10.36
C LYS A 72 8.81 6.10 9.45
N VAL A 73 9.05 6.49 8.20
CA VAL A 73 9.86 5.71 7.25
C VAL A 73 11.32 5.71 7.68
N LEU A 74 11.86 6.87 8.06
CA LEU A 74 13.23 6.96 8.56
C LEU A 74 13.44 6.10 9.82
N ALA A 75 12.52 6.12 10.75
CA ALA A 75 12.57 5.27 11.94
C ALA A 75 12.51 3.77 11.59
N ALA A 76 11.70 3.38 10.63
CA ALA A 76 11.62 1.99 10.18
C ALA A 76 12.92 1.54 9.49
N VAL A 77 13.54 2.39 8.69
CA VAL A 77 14.84 2.12 8.06
C VAL A 77 15.92 1.92 9.14
N GLU A 78 16.00 2.82 10.11
CA GLU A 78 16.96 2.70 11.22
C GLU A 78 16.77 1.39 12.02
N GLN A 79 15.52 1.01 12.28
CA GLN A 79 15.23 -0.26 12.94
C GLN A 79 15.65 -1.46 12.10
N ALA A 80 15.42 -1.42 10.79
CA ALA A 80 15.80 -2.48 9.86
C ALA A 80 17.33 -2.62 9.78
N GLU A 81 18.07 -1.52 9.77
CA GLU A 81 19.54 -1.51 9.78
C GLU A 81 20.09 -2.13 11.08
N LYS A 82 19.53 -1.75 12.24
CA LYS A 82 19.89 -2.36 13.54
C LYS A 82 19.58 -3.86 13.56
N ALA A 83 18.44 -4.27 13.05
CA ALA A 83 18.05 -5.68 12.96
C ALA A 83 18.94 -6.47 11.98
N ALA A 84 19.36 -5.86 10.87
CA ALA A 84 20.26 -6.50 9.91
C ALA A 84 21.67 -6.73 10.46
N ALA A 85 22.11 -5.90 11.42
CA ALA A 85 23.39 -6.07 12.10
C ALA A 85 23.35 -7.18 13.17
N ALA A 86 22.17 -7.62 13.60
CA ALA A 86 22.02 -8.71 14.56
C ALA A 86 22.16 -10.09 13.88
N PRO A 87 22.71 -11.11 14.58
CA PRO A 87 22.75 -12.47 14.05
C PRO A 87 21.32 -12.94 13.68
N ARG A 88 21.09 -13.35 12.43
CA ARG A 88 19.81 -13.91 12.01
C ARG A 88 19.64 -15.30 12.62
N VAL A 89 18.82 -15.38 13.64
CA VAL A 89 18.28 -16.65 14.10
C VAL A 89 17.01 -16.90 13.28
N THR A 90 17.11 -17.72 12.25
CA THR A 90 15.93 -18.19 11.54
C THR A 90 15.28 -19.30 12.37
N GLU A 91 14.32 -18.94 13.22
CA GLU A 91 13.54 -19.93 13.98
C GLU A 91 12.70 -20.81 13.05
N HIS A 92 12.39 -20.32 11.86
CA HIS A 92 11.64 -21.05 10.85
C HIS A 92 12.35 -20.99 9.49
N PRO A 93 12.75 -22.14 8.93
CA PRO A 93 13.31 -22.18 7.59
C PRO A 93 12.27 -21.71 6.58
N LEU A 94 12.71 -20.94 5.57
CA LEU A 94 11.86 -20.57 4.44
C LEU A 94 11.41 -21.84 3.71
N VAL A 95 10.09 -22.06 3.69
CA VAL A 95 9.48 -23.17 2.94
C VAL A 95 8.96 -22.62 1.62
N PHE A 96 9.65 -22.93 0.53
CA PHE A 96 9.18 -22.59 -0.81
C PHE A 96 7.98 -23.48 -1.19
N ARG A 97 6.97 -22.87 -1.81
CA ARG A 97 5.83 -23.62 -2.32
C ARG A 97 6.26 -24.51 -3.49
N ASP A 98 6.00 -25.80 -3.34
CA ASP A 98 6.07 -26.79 -4.41
C ASP A 98 4.74 -27.57 -4.47
N ALA A 99 4.56 -28.41 -5.48
CA ALA A 99 3.34 -29.19 -5.66
C ALA A 99 3.01 -30.12 -4.48
N PRO A 100 3.97 -30.80 -3.82
CA PRO A 100 3.74 -31.60 -2.63
C PRO A 100 3.31 -30.80 -1.41
N ASN A 101 3.98 -29.67 -1.10
CA ASN A 101 3.71 -28.91 0.12
C ASN A 101 2.49 -27.98 0.01
N SER A 102 2.12 -27.56 -1.20
CA SER A 102 0.94 -26.74 -1.44
C SER A 102 -0.35 -27.43 -0.99
N ARG A 103 -0.44 -28.74 -1.10
CA ARG A 103 -1.59 -29.54 -0.64
C ARG A 103 -1.67 -29.63 0.89
N ARG A 104 -0.53 -29.59 1.59
CA ARG A 104 -0.48 -29.61 3.07
C ARG A 104 -0.94 -28.28 3.64
N LEU A 105 -0.50 -27.17 3.08
CA LEU A 105 -0.88 -25.82 3.52
C LEU A 105 -2.38 -25.54 3.34
N ALA A 106 -3.01 -26.11 2.28
CA ALA A 106 -4.44 -25.97 2.07
C ALA A 106 -5.30 -26.74 3.11
N ARG A 107 -4.73 -27.74 3.80
CA ARG A 107 -5.43 -28.56 4.82
C ARG A 107 -5.23 -28.06 6.26
N SER A 108 -4.25 -27.22 6.51
CA SER A 108 -3.95 -26.65 7.83
C SER A 108 -4.57 -25.26 8.04
N GLY A 109 -5.27 -24.71 7.07
CA GLY A 109 -6.01 -23.46 7.16
C GLY A 109 -7.48 -23.74 7.56
N VAL A 110 -7.74 -23.73 8.83
CA VAL A 110 -9.08 -23.50 9.39
C VAL A 110 -9.10 -22.13 9.99
#